data_fdb8df2f2514443ed78b5b941a283c50
#
_entry.id   fdb8df2f2514443ed78b5b941a283c50
#
_cell.length_a   1.000
_cell.length_b   1.000
_cell.length_c   1.000
_cell.angle_alpha   90.00
_cell.angle_beta   90.00
_cell.angle_gamma   90.00
#
_symmetry.space_group_name_H-M   'P 1'
#
loop_
_entity.id
_entity.type
_entity.pdbx_description
1 polymer ?
#
loop_
_entity_poly.entity_id
_entity_poly.type
_entity_poly.pdbx_seq_one_letter_code
_entity_poly.pdbx_strand_id
1 'polypeptide(L)'
;MTRMLASTLLLALCLGGCVEKSKSLTAAERQELADHVSQTATSPSHPLDISFENKVELIGYDVSAESWAPGATITVTWHWKVLRALEDGWLQFTHVADGGNNRLNEDGNGVVRRLYPAGQWKAGEYVRDSQEITLPQDWSGREATFYLGFWNGPHRLRVVRGPADDDNRARVLALPTRAGGGGEVRPEPSVPSLEARRAEAVTLDGRLDEPAWARTPSTGAFVDTMSGARAAFGAQAKVLWDDENLYVGFEVEDDYLKSSFRNRDDHLWEQDCVEIMVDPDGDGRNYFELQVSPRNVAFDTRYDSRRVPQPIGHADWNAELRSAVHLRGTVDDDDEDQGYSVEIAIPWSSFATGTPPATKPSAGQAWRINFYVMDSREEGQRANGWSPPRVGDFHVPDRFGRVTFVAPTAQVAPQAPTQLVAPAPTEPAGNTAVPVVRTLRPELADSVRQQLPNLRGRVPAVQDEQARREQNQRQGDEPIVGAPE
;
A
#
# COMPACT_ATOMS: atom_id res chain seq x y z
N MET A 1 -77.28 -9.78 -14.13
CA MET A 1 -76.32 -9.08 -15.05
C MET A 1 -75.59 -8.03 -14.24
N THR A 2 -74.47 -8.37 -13.64
CA THR A 2 -73.70 -7.42 -12.86
C THR A 2 -72.23 -7.57 -13.32
N ARG A 3 -71.70 -6.52 -13.97
CA ARG A 3 -70.32 -6.46 -14.46
C ARG A 3 -69.38 -6.15 -13.29
N MET A 4 -68.42 -7.06 -13.01
CA MET A 4 -67.27 -6.79 -12.17
C MET A 4 -66.20 -6.04 -13.00
N LEU A 5 -65.83 -4.83 -12.57
CA LEU A 5 -64.67 -4.10 -13.02
C LEU A 5 -63.47 -4.58 -12.19
N ALA A 6 -62.50 -5.19 -12.86
CA ALA A 6 -61.20 -5.49 -12.29
C ALA A 6 -60.28 -4.28 -12.44
N SER A 7 -59.92 -3.65 -11.34
CA SER A 7 -58.88 -2.59 -11.30
C SER A 7 -57.51 -3.25 -11.22
N THR A 8 -56.77 -3.12 -12.28
CA THR A 8 -55.34 -3.52 -12.33
C THR A 8 -54.48 -2.42 -11.70
N LEU A 9 -53.95 -2.72 -10.51
CA LEU A 9 -52.97 -1.82 -9.84
C LEU A 9 -51.61 -2.06 -10.46
N LEU A 10 -51.12 -1.10 -11.20
CA LEU A 10 -49.77 -1.10 -11.79
C LEU A 10 -48.79 -0.66 -10.72
N LEU A 11 -48.04 -1.60 -10.15
CA LEU A 11 -46.94 -1.34 -9.20
C LEU A 11 -45.72 -0.89 -10.01
N ALA A 12 -45.45 0.39 -10.06
CA ALA A 12 -44.19 0.91 -10.61
C ALA A 12 -43.06 0.66 -9.61
N LEU A 13 -42.21 -0.34 -9.87
CA LEU A 13 -40.93 -0.49 -9.20
C LEU A 13 -40.00 0.65 -9.69
N CYS A 14 -39.79 1.64 -8.83
CA CYS A 14 -38.68 2.57 -8.98
C CYS A 14 -37.37 1.82 -8.62
N LEU A 15 -36.68 1.33 -9.61
CA LEU A 15 -35.27 0.95 -9.47
C LEU A 15 -34.47 2.25 -9.29
N GLY A 16 -34.35 2.69 -8.05
CA GLY A 16 -33.39 3.71 -7.67
C GLY A 16 -32.01 3.10 -7.71
N GLY A 17 -31.32 3.19 -8.85
CA GLY A 17 -29.89 2.99 -8.90
C GLY A 17 -29.23 4.02 -8.00
N CYS A 18 -28.52 3.62 -6.97
CA CYS A 18 -27.62 4.46 -6.21
C CYS A 18 -26.51 4.91 -7.17
N VAL A 19 -26.67 6.09 -7.76
CA VAL A 19 -25.57 6.81 -8.36
C VAL A 19 -24.73 7.31 -7.18
N GLU A 20 -23.59 6.71 -6.94
CA GLU A 20 -22.58 7.28 -6.06
C GLU A 20 -22.34 8.73 -6.50
N LYS A 21 -22.72 9.67 -5.66
CA LYS A 21 -22.40 11.08 -5.88
C LYS A 21 -20.89 11.19 -5.77
N SER A 22 -20.21 11.45 -6.88
CA SER A 22 -18.80 11.82 -6.90
C SER A 22 -18.56 12.85 -5.78
N LYS A 23 -17.65 12.53 -4.87
CA LYS A 23 -17.28 13.38 -3.73
C LYS A 23 -16.89 14.77 -4.28
N SER A 24 -17.59 15.80 -3.90
CA SER A 24 -17.29 17.16 -4.39
C SER A 24 -15.93 17.61 -3.85
N LEU A 25 -15.05 18.06 -4.75
CA LEU A 25 -13.73 18.59 -4.38
C LEU A 25 -13.86 19.70 -3.34
N THR A 26 -12.99 19.72 -2.37
CA THR A 26 -12.82 20.82 -1.39
C THR A 26 -12.33 22.10 -2.09
N ALA A 27 -12.36 23.23 -1.40
CA ALA A 27 -11.83 24.48 -1.93
C ALA A 27 -10.32 24.41 -2.22
N ALA A 28 -9.56 23.70 -1.37
CA ALA A 28 -8.13 23.49 -1.55
C ALA A 28 -7.83 22.60 -2.76
N GLU A 29 -8.54 21.49 -2.93
CA GLU A 29 -8.39 20.60 -4.07
C GLU A 29 -8.78 21.27 -5.40
N ARG A 30 -9.81 22.13 -5.38
CA ARG A 30 -10.14 22.93 -6.57
C ARG A 30 -9.06 23.95 -6.92
N GLN A 31 -8.43 24.55 -5.93
CA GLN A 31 -7.31 25.46 -6.15
C GLN A 31 -6.09 24.72 -6.69
N GLU A 32 -5.77 23.55 -6.15
CA GLU A 32 -4.69 22.68 -6.61
C GLU A 32 -4.90 22.25 -8.08
N LEU A 33 -6.13 21.93 -8.46
CA LEU A 33 -6.50 21.53 -9.82
C LEU A 33 -6.54 22.70 -10.82
N ALA A 34 -6.74 23.93 -10.37
CA ALA A 34 -6.99 25.08 -11.24
C ALA A 34 -5.87 25.36 -12.27
N ASP A 35 -4.62 25.07 -11.90
CA ASP A 35 -3.46 25.26 -12.77
C ASP A 35 -3.28 24.12 -13.81
N HIS A 36 -4.07 23.07 -13.68
CA HIS A 36 -3.98 21.86 -14.49
C HIS A 36 -5.03 21.76 -15.59
N VAL A 37 -6.15 22.50 -15.48
CA VAL A 37 -7.27 22.43 -16.44
C VAL A 37 -7.58 23.80 -16.98
N SER A 38 -7.62 23.93 -18.32
CA SER A 38 -7.81 25.20 -19.02
C SER A 38 -8.72 25.02 -20.24
N GLN A 39 -9.36 26.12 -20.67
CA GLN A 39 -10.03 26.22 -21.96
C GLN A 39 -9.10 26.78 -23.06
N THR A 40 -7.90 27.18 -22.68
CA THR A 40 -6.89 27.71 -23.60
C THR A 40 -5.89 26.64 -23.96
N ALA A 41 -5.53 26.54 -25.24
CA ALA A 41 -4.56 25.58 -25.72
C ALA A 41 -3.19 25.75 -24.99
N THR A 42 -2.63 24.65 -24.59
CA THR A 42 -1.27 24.59 -24.00
C THR A 42 -0.22 24.43 -25.11
N SER A 43 1.00 24.87 -24.85
CA SER A 43 2.11 24.78 -25.80
C SER A 43 3.23 23.92 -25.21
N PRO A 44 3.19 22.58 -25.42
CA PRO A 44 4.24 21.69 -24.93
C PRO A 44 5.57 21.94 -25.64
N SER A 45 6.68 21.73 -24.93
CA SER A 45 8.04 21.84 -25.53
C SER A 45 8.32 20.72 -26.53
N HIS A 46 7.65 19.59 -26.40
CA HIS A 46 7.71 18.45 -27.34
C HIS A 46 6.32 18.17 -27.91
N PRO A 47 5.94 18.80 -29.05
CA PRO A 47 4.64 18.60 -29.67
C PRO A 47 4.47 17.16 -30.18
N LEU A 48 3.28 16.61 -30.04
CA LEU A 48 2.86 15.30 -30.53
C LEU A 48 1.49 15.40 -31.22
N ASP A 49 1.16 14.38 -31.98
CA ASP A 49 -0.14 14.19 -32.61
C ASP A 49 -0.63 12.76 -32.43
N ILE A 50 -1.08 12.43 -31.21
CA ILE A 50 -1.58 11.10 -30.87
C ILE A 50 -3.06 11.22 -30.51
N SER A 51 -3.92 10.39 -31.13
CA SER A 51 -5.36 10.44 -30.91
C SER A 51 -5.90 9.10 -30.41
N PHE A 52 -6.70 9.17 -29.37
CA PHE A 52 -7.42 8.04 -28.76
C PHE A 52 -8.89 8.11 -29.15
N GLU A 53 -9.33 7.28 -30.09
CA GLU A 53 -10.70 7.18 -30.64
C GLU A 53 -11.31 8.51 -31.09
N ASN A 54 -10.51 9.50 -31.47
CA ASN A 54 -10.95 10.86 -31.75
C ASN A 54 -11.78 11.48 -30.60
N LYS A 55 -11.54 11.03 -29.37
CA LYS A 55 -12.14 11.57 -28.15
C LYS A 55 -11.15 12.43 -27.38
N VAL A 56 -9.93 11.95 -27.22
CA VAL A 56 -8.83 12.64 -26.52
C VAL A 56 -7.58 12.63 -27.40
N GLU A 57 -6.86 13.74 -27.42
CA GLU A 57 -5.57 13.88 -28.11
C GLU A 57 -4.47 14.18 -27.11
N LEU A 58 -3.34 13.50 -27.21
CA LEU A 58 -2.08 13.90 -26.59
C LEU A 58 -1.36 14.83 -27.57
N ILE A 59 -1.35 16.13 -27.26
CA ILE A 59 -0.79 17.17 -28.11
C ILE A 59 0.70 17.44 -27.85
N GLY A 60 1.27 16.83 -26.82
CA GLY A 60 2.68 16.89 -26.52
C GLY A 60 3.02 16.65 -25.04
N TYR A 61 4.27 16.84 -24.70
CA TYR A 61 4.76 16.73 -23.33
C TYR A 61 5.88 17.72 -23.03
N ASP A 62 6.10 17.98 -21.74
CA ASP A 62 7.29 18.59 -21.19
C ASP A 62 8.00 17.56 -20.30
N VAL A 63 9.33 17.58 -20.29
CA VAL A 63 10.13 16.72 -19.43
C VAL A 63 11.30 17.49 -18.84
N SER A 64 11.59 17.25 -17.56
CA SER A 64 12.62 18.00 -16.82
C SER A 64 14.06 17.55 -17.12
N ALA A 65 14.26 16.47 -17.89
CA ALA A 65 15.57 15.93 -18.20
C ALA A 65 15.61 15.26 -19.58
N GLU A 66 16.75 15.35 -20.27
CA GLU A 66 17.00 14.68 -21.56
C GLU A 66 17.54 13.24 -21.40
N SER A 67 17.92 12.86 -20.20
CA SER A 67 18.36 11.51 -19.82
C SER A 67 17.99 11.23 -18.38
N TRP A 68 17.82 9.98 -18.04
CA TRP A 68 17.28 9.57 -16.73
C TRP A 68 18.20 8.56 -16.07
N ALA A 69 18.84 8.95 -14.96
CA ALA A 69 19.71 8.06 -14.20
C ALA A 69 18.90 7.17 -13.24
N PRO A 70 19.28 5.90 -13.04
CA PRO A 70 18.71 5.08 -11.98
C PRO A 70 18.74 5.81 -10.62
N GLY A 71 17.62 5.75 -9.89
CA GLY A 71 17.41 6.46 -8.62
C GLY A 71 17.07 7.95 -8.75
N ALA A 72 17.14 8.55 -9.93
CA ALA A 72 16.77 9.95 -10.13
C ALA A 72 15.28 10.11 -10.37
N THR A 73 14.72 11.24 -9.90
CA THR A 73 13.35 11.66 -10.17
C THR A 73 13.30 12.68 -11.29
N ILE A 74 12.38 12.51 -12.22
CA ILE A 74 12.07 13.50 -13.25
C ILE A 74 10.61 13.93 -13.14
N THR A 75 10.30 15.14 -13.62
CA THR A 75 8.93 15.59 -13.82
C THR A 75 8.59 15.47 -15.30
N VAL A 76 7.46 14.82 -15.61
CA VAL A 76 6.90 14.77 -16.95
C VAL A 76 5.51 15.38 -16.91
N THR A 77 5.20 16.28 -17.84
CA THR A 77 3.85 16.86 -17.98
C THR A 77 3.28 16.48 -19.33
N TRP A 78 2.19 15.75 -19.31
CA TRP A 78 1.42 15.36 -20.49
C TRP A 78 0.39 16.43 -20.81
N HIS A 79 0.30 16.87 -22.07
CA HIS A 79 -0.66 17.88 -22.52
C HIS A 79 -1.76 17.21 -23.33
N TRP A 80 -2.94 17.16 -22.73
CA TRP A 80 -4.11 16.54 -23.30
C TRP A 80 -5.09 17.59 -23.85
N LYS A 81 -5.73 17.27 -24.97
CA LYS A 81 -6.86 18.03 -25.52
C LYS A 81 -8.08 17.11 -25.59
N VAL A 82 -9.18 17.54 -25.00
CA VAL A 82 -10.41 16.77 -24.93
C VAL A 82 -11.32 17.18 -26.08
N LEU A 83 -11.53 16.30 -27.03
CA LEU A 83 -12.45 16.53 -28.16
C LEU A 83 -13.88 16.14 -27.81
N ARG A 84 -14.05 15.06 -27.07
CA ARG A 84 -15.32 14.56 -26.54
C ARG A 84 -15.11 14.02 -25.14
N ALA A 85 -16.05 14.28 -24.24
CA ALA A 85 -16.03 13.71 -22.91
C ALA A 85 -16.01 12.19 -22.98
N LEU A 86 -15.28 11.59 -22.08
CA LEU A 86 -15.32 10.14 -21.82
C LEU A 86 -16.49 9.86 -20.86
N GLU A 87 -16.92 8.61 -20.84
CA GLU A 87 -17.88 8.14 -19.85
C GLU A 87 -17.19 8.04 -18.47
N ASP A 88 -17.96 8.03 -17.40
CA ASP A 88 -17.44 7.85 -16.05
C ASP A 88 -16.69 6.51 -15.93
N GLY A 89 -15.70 6.47 -15.03
CA GLY A 89 -14.85 5.29 -14.82
C GLY A 89 -13.63 5.17 -15.74
N TRP A 90 -13.45 6.04 -16.74
CA TRP A 90 -12.22 6.04 -17.54
C TRP A 90 -11.06 6.69 -16.78
N LEU A 91 -9.93 5.98 -16.71
CA LEU A 91 -8.69 6.40 -16.05
C LEU A 91 -7.52 6.46 -17.04
N GLN A 92 -6.54 7.31 -16.78
CA GLN A 92 -5.28 7.34 -17.51
C GLN A 92 -4.31 6.32 -16.93
N PHE A 93 -3.43 5.77 -17.75
CA PHE A 93 -2.25 5.04 -17.30
C PHE A 93 -0.97 5.64 -17.86
N THR A 94 0.13 5.49 -17.12
CA THR A 94 1.50 5.71 -17.57
C THR A 94 2.33 4.50 -17.21
N HIS A 95 2.83 3.81 -18.21
CA HIS A 95 3.74 2.69 -18.04
C HIS A 95 5.13 3.09 -18.52
N VAL A 96 6.16 2.73 -17.77
CA VAL A 96 7.55 2.90 -18.21
C VAL A 96 8.18 1.53 -18.39
N ALA A 97 8.70 1.28 -19.58
CA ALA A 97 9.20 -0.02 -19.99
C ALA A 97 10.71 -0.01 -20.30
N ASP A 98 11.35 -1.12 -20.00
CA ASP A 98 12.74 -1.44 -20.36
C ASP A 98 12.72 -2.48 -21.48
N GLY A 99 13.03 -2.04 -22.72
CA GLY A 99 13.08 -2.95 -23.88
C GLY A 99 11.79 -3.71 -24.18
N GLY A 100 10.62 -3.17 -23.80
CA GLY A 100 9.32 -3.77 -24.01
C GLY A 100 8.68 -4.35 -22.73
N ASN A 101 9.42 -4.58 -21.67
CA ASN A 101 8.89 -5.02 -20.38
C ASN A 101 8.46 -3.81 -19.53
N ASN A 102 7.23 -3.84 -19.01
CA ASN A 102 6.80 -2.84 -18.04
C ASN A 102 7.59 -3.00 -16.75
N ARG A 103 8.18 -1.88 -16.30
CA ARG A 103 8.92 -1.80 -15.04
C ARG A 103 8.24 -0.87 -14.05
N LEU A 104 7.54 0.17 -14.52
CA LEU A 104 6.81 1.10 -13.69
C LEU A 104 5.39 1.28 -14.21
N ASN A 105 4.46 1.43 -13.27
CA ASN A 105 3.08 1.84 -13.52
C ASN A 105 2.77 3.04 -12.62
N GLU A 106 2.57 4.19 -13.25
CA GLU A 106 2.38 5.47 -12.56
C GLU A 106 0.95 6.01 -12.75
N ASP A 107 -0.04 5.11 -12.71
CA ASP A 107 -1.42 5.39 -13.09
C ASP A 107 -2.12 6.39 -12.13
N GLY A 108 -1.82 6.30 -10.83
CA GLY A 108 -2.38 7.19 -9.80
C GLY A 108 -1.51 8.40 -9.46
N ASN A 109 -0.31 8.53 -10.08
CA ASN A 109 0.64 9.58 -9.77
C ASN A 109 0.21 10.90 -10.43
N GLY A 110 0.14 11.98 -9.65
CA GLY A 110 -0.18 13.32 -10.12
C GLY A 110 -1.54 13.85 -9.65
N VAL A 111 -1.64 15.18 -9.60
CA VAL A 111 -2.84 15.91 -9.12
C VAL A 111 -4.06 15.61 -9.96
N VAL A 112 -3.91 15.62 -11.29
CA VAL A 112 -5.01 15.40 -12.24
C VAL A 112 -5.60 14.01 -12.06
N ARG A 113 -4.76 12.98 -11.97
CA ARG A 113 -5.20 11.59 -11.86
C ARG A 113 -5.94 11.31 -10.57
N ARG A 114 -5.53 11.98 -9.49
CA ARG A 114 -6.15 11.87 -8.17
C ARG A 114 -7.45 12.66 -8.04
N LEU A 115 -7.50 13.89 -8.55
CA LEU A 115 -8.61 14.82 -8.32
C LEU A 115 -9.58 14.95 -9.51
N TYR A 116 -9.12 14.68 -10.72
CA TYR A 116 -9.86 14.88 -11.96
C TYR A 116 -9.52 13.80 -12.99
N PRO A 117 -9.87 12.53 -12.75
CA PRO A 117 -9.58 11.43 -13.67
C PRO A 117 -10.28 11.63 -15.02
N ALA A 118 -9.79 10.95 -16.06
CA ALA A 118 -10.20 11.17 -17.45
C ALA A 118 -11.71 11.06 -17.71
N GLY A 119 -12.42 10.20 -16.98
CA GLY A 119 -13.88 10.08 -17.08
C GLY A 119 -14.65 11.34 -16.67
N GLN A 120 -13.99 12.29 -16.00
CA GLN A 120 -14.60 13.57 -15.62
C GLN A 120 -14.25 14.72 -16.56
N TRP A 121 -13.34 14.52 -17.52
CA TRP A 121 -12.88 15.56 -18.44
C TRP A 121 -14.01 16.02 -19.40
N LYS A 122 -14.03 17.31 -19.70
CA LYS A 122 -15.07 17.90 -20.54
C LYS A 122 -14.55 18.27 -21.92
N ALA A 123 -15.40 18.13 -22.92
CA ALA A 123 -15.07 18.53 -24.27
C ALA A 123 -14.64 20.02 -24.35
N GLY A 124 -13.56 20.28 -25.07
CA GLY A 124 -12.95 21.61 -25.20
C GLY A 124 -11.88 21.93 -24.15
N GLU A 125 -11.70 21.10 -23.12
CA GLU A 125 -10.67 21.29 -22.12
C GLU A 125 -9.28 20.89 -22.63
N TYR A 126 -8.28 21.59 -22.09
CA TYR A 126 -6.86 21.23 -22.16
C TYR A 126 -6.39 20.88 -20.76
N VAL A 127 -5.83 19.68 -20.60
CA VAL A 127 -5.44 19.15 -19.29
C VAL A 127 -3.91 18.95 -19.28
N ARG A 128 -3.26 19.54 -18.27
CA ARG A 128 -1.82 19.38 -17.97
C ARG A 128 -1.66 18.37 -16.85
N ASP A 129 -1.32 17.15 -17.21
CA ASP A 129 -1.19 16.01 -16.29
C ASP A 129 0.29 15.83 -15.93
N SER A 130 0.70 16.43 -14.82
CA SER A 130 2.09 16.41 -14.35
C SER A 130 2.32 15.26 -13.37
N GLN A 131 3.42 14.53 -13.58
CA GLN A 131 3.86 13.39 -12.78
C GLN A 131 5.32 13.55 -12.38
N GLU A 132 5.65 13.26 -11.13
CA GLU A 132 7.02 13.07 -10.66
C GLU A 132 7.31 11.57 -10.58
N ILE A 133 8.24 11.09 -11.38
CA ILE A 133 8.54 9.68 -11.53
C ILE A 133 10.00 9.40 -11.20
N THR A 134 10.25 8.40 -10.37
CA THR A 134 11.60 7.98 -9.98
C THR A 134 11.97 6.71 -10.73
N LEU A 135 13.09 6.71 -11.43
CA LEU A 135 13.62 5.51 -12.09
C LEU A 135 14.16 4.53 -11.03
N PRO A 136 13.76 3.27 -11.01
CA PRO A 136 14.30 2.28 -10.08
C PRO A 136 15.83 2.23 -10.11
N GLN A 137 16.45 2.00 -8.96
CA GLN A 137 17.92 1.95 -8.87
C GLN A 137 18.53 0.74 -9.60
N ASP A 138 17.78 -0.34 -9.68
CA ASP A 138 18.13 -1.57 -10.37
C ASP A 138 17.78 -1.54 -11.87
N TRP A 139 17.45 -0.37 -12.43
CA TRP A 139 17.18 -0.24 -13.85
C TRP A 139 18.39 -0.62 -14.68
N SER A 140 18.28 -1.67 -15.47
CA SER A 140 19.37 -2.22 -16.27
C SER A 140 19.28 -1.84 -17.76
N GLY A 141 18.16 -1.33 -18.21
CA GLY A 141 17.91 -0.91 -19.59
C GLY A 141 18.75 0.30 -19.99
N ARG A 142 19.00 0.42 -21.28
CA ARG A 142 19.68 1.59 -21.85
C ARG A 142 18.73 2.76 -22.14
N GLU A 143 17.44 2.51 -22.05
CA GLU A 143 16.34 3.42 -22.37
C GLU A 143 15.17 3.14 -21.45
N ALA A 144 14.46 4.19 -21.05
CA ALA A 144 13.16 4.11 -20.38
C ALA A 144 12.10 4.66 -21.33
N THR A 145 11.22 3.78 -21.79
CA THR A 145 10.18 4.13 -22.77
C THR A 145 8.83 4.30 -22.08
N PHE A 146 8.19 5.45 -22.31
CA PHE A 146 6.89 5.79 -21.75
C PHE A 146 5.76 5.37 -22.72
N TYR A 147 4.79 4.67 -22.16
CA TYR A 147 3.56 4.28 -22.82
C TYR A 147 2.37 4.87 -22.07
N LEU A 148 1.46 5.51 -22.82
CA LEU A 148 0.27 6.15 -22.29
C LEU A 148 -1.00 5.56 -22.89
N GLY A 149 -2.10 5.72 -22.17
CA GLY A 149 -3.42 5.38 -22.67
C GLY A 149 -4.51 5.59 -21.63
N PHE A 150 -5.69 5.07 -21.95
CA PHE A 150 -6.87 5.14 -21.12
C PHE A 150 -7.47 3.75 -20.97
N TRP A 151 -7.98 3.44 -19.78
CA TRP A 151 -8.61 2.18 -19.47
C TRP A 151 -9.88 2.36 -18.64
N ASN A 152 -10.80 1.42 -18.78
CA ASN A 152 -11.99 1.29 -17.94
C ASN A 152 -12.29 -0.21 -17.80
N GLY A 153 -11.97 -0.80 -16.65
CA GLY A 153 -12.01 -2.25 -16.48
C GLY A 153 -11.16 -2.97 -17.56
N PRO A 154 -11.72 -3.92 -18.31
CA PRO A 154 -10.98 -4.64 -19.35
C PRO A 154 -10.79 -3.85 -20.65
N HIS A 155 -11.35 -2.65 -20.75
CA HIS A 155 -11.37 -1.87 -22.00
C HIS A 155 -10.27 -0.84 -22.05
N ARG A 156 -9.70 -0.62 -23.25
CA ARG A 156 -8.77 0.47 -23.54
C ARG A 156 -9.28 1.31 -24.70
N LEU A 157 -9.08 2.64 -24.65
CA LEU A 157 -9.29 3.50 -25.82
C LEU A 157 -8.22 3.16 -26.86
N ARG A 158 -8.66 2.92 -28.10
CA ARG A 158 -7.73 2.60 -29.19
C ARG A 158 -6.95 3.85 -29.62
N VAL A 159 -5.65 3.68 -29.82
CA VAL A 159 -4.82 4.65 -30.51
C VAL A 159 -5.19 4.60 -32.00
N VAL A 160 -5.81 5.66 -32.53
CA VAL A 160 -6.25 5.75 -33.93
C VAL A 160 -5.33 6.63 -34.77
N ARG A 161 -4.43 7.36 -34.14
CA ARG A 161 -3.36 8.16 -34.75
C ARG A 161 -2.16 8.22 -33.80
N GLY A 162 -0.96 8.03 -34.32
CA GLY A 162 0.30 7.99 -33.57
C GLY A 162 0.84 6.58 -33.40
N PRO A 163 2.05 6.45 -32.83
CA PRO A 163 2.69 5.15 -32.60
C PRO A 163 2.01 4.40 -31.47
N ALA A 164 1.65 3.15 -31.70
CA ALA A 164 1.10 2.24 -30.69
C ALA A 164 1.84 0.91 -30.74
N ASP A 165 1.86 0.21 -29.59
CA ASP A 165 2.32 -1.17 -29.53
C ASP A 165 1.16 -2.18 -29.67
N ASP A 166 1.49 -3.47 -29.61
CA ASP A 166 0.51 -4.57 -29.76
C ASP A 166 -0.53 -4.59 -28.62
N ASP A 167 -0.20 -4.02 -27.46
CA ASP A 167 -1.11 -3.83 -26.31
C ASP A 167 -1.98 -2.58 -26.45
N ASN A 168 -1.93 -1.89 -27.58
CA ASN A 168 -2.67 -0.66 -27.86
C ASN A 168 -2.33 0.48 -26.85
N ARG A 169 -1.03 0.59 -26.50
CA ARG A 169 -0.50 1.67 -25.70
C ARG A 169 0.22 2.66 -26.63
N ALA A 170 -0.02 3.96 -26.44
CA ALA A 170 0.70 4.97 -27.21
C ALA A 170 2.16 5.07 -26.73
N ARG A 171 3.11 4.78 -27.61
CA ARG A 171 4.54 5.00 -27.33
C ARG A 171 4.84 6.51 -27.49
N VAL A 172 5.20 7.18 -26.41
CA VAL A 172 5.21 8.65 -26.38
C VAL A 172 6.63 9.23 -26.28
N LEU A 173 7.42 8.72 -25.36
CA LEU A 173 8.73 9.26 -25.01
C LEU A 173 9.69 8.10 -24.72
N ALA A 174 10.92 8.24 -25.13
CA ALA A 174 12.00 7.34 -24.74
C ALA A 174 13.19 8.17 -24.26
N LEU A 175 13.60 7.96 -23.00
CA LEU A 175 14.74 8.66 -22.40
C LEU A 175 15.93 7.70 -22.28
N PRO A 176 17.12 8.10 -22.75
CA PRO A 176 18.33 7.35 -22.48
C PRO A 176 18.59 7.26 -20.98
N THR A 177 18.89 6.06 -20.48
CA THR A 177 19.26 5.86 -19.08
C THR A 177 20.78 5.84 -18.98
N ARG A 178 21.35 6.71 -18.15
CA ARG A 178 22.81 6.83 -17.98
C ARG A 178 23.15 6.70 -16.50
N ALA A 179 24.11 5.88 -16.17
CA ALA A 179 24.73 5.90 -14.86
C ALA A 179 25.41 7.28 -14.65
N GLY A 180 24.94 8.09 -13.71
CA GLY A 180 25.62 9.29 -13.24
C GLY A 180 25.25 10.64 -13.87
N GLY A 181 24.09 10.81 -14.48
CA GLY A 181 23.58 12.10 -14.99
C GLY A 181 22.64 12.78 -14.00
N GLY A 182 23.14 13.81 -13.37
CA GLY A 182 22.64 14.96 -12.61
C GLY A 182 21.14 15.18 -12.36
N GLY A 183 20.38 14.17 -11.90
CA GLY A 183 19.14 14.39 -11.18
C GLY A 183 19.43 14.34 -9.69
N GLU A 184 18.68 15.09 -8.89
CA GLU A 184 18.75 14.97 -7.43
C GLU A 184 18.35 13.53 -7.08
N VAL A 185 19.30 12.74 -6.57
CA VAL A 185 19.06 11.37 -6.12
C VAL A 185 18.14 11.48 -4.89
N ARG A 186 16.85 11.42 -5.13
CA ARG A 186 15.91 11.18 -4.05
C ARG A 186 16.10 9.71 -3.68
N PRO A 187 16.43 9.39 -2.42
CA PRO A 187 16.48 7.98 -2.02
C PRO A 187 15.16 7.34 -2.39
N GLU A 188 15.21 6.13 -2.97
CA GLU A 188 13.99 5.33 -3.16
C GLU A 188 13.18 5.43 -1.88
N PRO A 189 11.84 5.60 -1.95
CA PRO A 189 11.04 5.54 -0.76
C PRO A 189 11.38 4.21 -0.09
N SER A 190 12.07 4.31 1.05
CA SER A 190 12.55 3.13 1.75
C SER A 190 11.34 2.26 2.07
N VAL A 191 11.19 1.17 1.32
CA VAL A 191 10.21 0.16 1.69
C VAL A 191 10.61 -0.41 3.05
N PRO A 192 9.66 -0.70 3.92
CA PRO A 192 9.97 -1.26 5.22
C PRO A 192 10.65 -2.63 5.08
N SER A 193 11.43 -3.00 6.08
CA SER A 193 12.10 -4.29 6.13
C SER A 193 11.76 -5.05 7.41
N LEU A 194 11.70 -6.37 7.33
CA LEU A 194 11.36 -7.28 8.42
C LEU A 194 12.30 -8.49 8.38
N GLU A 195 12.68 -9.02 9.56
CA GLU A 195 13.37 -10.28 9.68
C GLU A 195 12.37 -11.43 9.91
N ALA A 196 12.36 -12.40 9.01
CA ALA A 196 11.69 -13.68 9.22
C ALA A 196 12.62 -14.60 9.99
N ARG A 197 12.25 -14.96 11.22
CA ARG A 197 13.05 -15.86 12.07
C ARG A 197 12.69 -17.31 11.80
N ARG A 198 13.67 -18.19 11.96
CA ARG A 198 13.42 -19.62 11.83
C ARG A 198 12.61 -20.12 13.04
N ALA A 199 11.49 -20.82 12.77
CA ALA A 199 10.65 -21.44 13.77
C ALA A 199 11.21 -22.83 14.15
N GLU A 200 11.01 -23.24 15.40
CA GLU A 200 11.24 -24.62 15.85
C GLU A 200 9.97 -25.47 15.68
N ALA A 201 8.81 -24.89 15.99
CA ALA A 201 7.48 -25.48 15.79
C ALA A 201 6.43 -24.36 15.80
N VAL A 202 5.43 -24.48 14.95
CA VAL A 202 4.22 -23.64 14.92
C VAL A 202 3.01 -24.56 14.91
N THR A 203 2.06 -24.32 15.79
CA THR A 203 0.77 -25.02 15.83
C THR A 203 -0.28 -24.06 15.29
N LEU A 204 -0.92 -24.41 14.19
CA LEU A 204 -1.94 -23.53 13.59
C LEU A 204 -3.24 -23.64 14.40
N ASP A 205 -3.47 -22.71 15.32
CA ASP A 205 -4.72 -22.59 16.07
C ASP A 205 -5.32 -21.15 16.00
N GLY A 206 -4.66 -20.28 15.25
CA GLY A 206 -5.06 -18.89 15.03
C GLY A 206 -4.55 -17.93 16.11
N ARG A 207 -3.75 -18.41 17.08
CA ARG A 207 -3.17 -17.60 18.16
C ARG A 207 -1.69 -17.42 17.92
N LEU A 208 -1.18 -16.23 18.20
CA LEU A 208 0.25 -15.93 18.05
C LEU A 208 0.94 -15.99 19.42
N ASP A 209 0.62 -17.02 20.23
CA ASP A 209 1.06 -17.14 21.61
C ASP A 209 2.22 -18.11 21.82
N GLU A 210 2.65 -18.88 20.78
CA GLU A 210 3.83 -19.70 20.88
C GLU A 210 5.10 -18.85 21.08
N PRO A 211 6.09 -19.42 21.78
CA PRO A 211 7.37 -18.75 22.01
C PRO A 211 8.08 -18.29 20.73
N ALA A 212 7.83 -18.92 19.59
CA ALA A 212 8.38 -18.54 18.30
C ALA A 212 7.85 -17.16 17.88
N TRP A 213 6.53 -16.95 17.96
CA TRP A 213 5.89 -15.65 17.66
C TRP A 213 6.29 -14.55 18.65
N ALA A 214 6.43 -14.88 19.93
CA ALA A 214 6.84 -13.91 20.94
C ALA A 214 8.27 -13.36 20.71
N ARG A 215 9.15 -14.17 20.11
CA ARG A 215 10.55 -13.80 19.85
C ARG A 215 10.79 -13.16 18.50
N THR A 216 9.81 -13.18 17.58
CA THR A 216 9.98 -12.62 16.24
C THR A 216 9.50 -11.16 16.18
N PRO A 217 10.21 -10.27 15.47
CA PRO A 217 9.74 -8.90 15.29
C PRO A 217 8.43 -8.85 14.49
N SER A 218 7.59 -7.88 14.80
CA SER A 218 6.43 -7.57 13.98
C SER A 218 6.76 -6.47 12.96
N THR A 219 5.90 -6.32 11.98
CA THR A 219 5.93 -5.20 11.02
C THR A 219 5.80 -3.83 11.67
N GLY A 220 5.35 -3.78 12.93
CA GLY A 220 4.74 -2.60 13.52
C GLY A 220 3.32 -2.39 12.98
N ALA A 221 2.67 -1.33 13.45
CA ALA A 221 1.32 -1.01 13.01
C ALA A 221 1.26 -0.71 11.51
N PHE A 222 0.27 -1.27 10.83
CA PHE A 222 -0.01 -0.96 9.42
C PHE A 222 -0.44 0.50 9.26
N VAL A 223 -0.35 0.98 8.04
CA VAL A 223 -0.69 2.36 7.66
C VAL A 223 -1.77 2.34 6.59
N ASP A 224 -2.47 3.44 6.42
CA ASP A 224 -3.43 3.63 5.33
C ASP A 224 -2.76 3.44 3.96
N THR A 225 -3.34 2.62 3.11
CA THR A 225 -2.73 2.19 1.85
C THR A 225 -2.56 3.31 0.84
N MET A 226 -3.41 4.33 0.87
CA MET A 226 -3.38 5.45 -0.07
C MET A 226 -2.42 6.56 0.37
N SER A 227 -2.54 6.99 1.62
CA SER A 227 -1.79 8.13 2.16
C SER A 227 -0.48 7.75 2.85
N GLY A 228 -0.37 6.51 3.36
CA GLY A 228 0.70 6.09 4.25
C GLY A 228 0.65 6.75 5.63
N ALA A 229 -0.47 7.40 5.97
CA ALA A 229 -0.71 7.97 7.29
C ALA A 229 -1.13 6.87 8.29
N ARG A 230 -1.35 7.26 9.55
CA ARG A 230 -1.89 6.35 10.55
C ARG A 230 -3.20 5.73 10.07
N ALA A 231 -3.29 4.42 10.18
CA ALA A 231 -4.46 3.65 9.80
C ALA A 231 -5.69 3.97 10.68
N ALA A 232 -6.88 3.68 10.13
CA ALA A 232 -8.14 3.87 10.83
C ALA A 232 -8.39 2.80 11.92
N PHE A 233 -7.79 1.61 11.76
CA PHE A 233 -7.85 0.49 12.70
C PHE A 233 -6.47 -0.14 12.85
N GLY A 234 -6.22 -0.88 13.94
CA GLY A 234 -4.93 -1.50 14.21
C GLY A 234 -4.75 -2.83 13.47
N ALA A 235 -3.62 -3.01 12.81
CA ALA A 235 -3.19 -4.30 12.29
C ALA A 235 -1.68 -4.40 12.26
N GLN A 236 -1.15 -5.61 12.40
CA GLN A 236 0.27 -5.94 12.25
C GLN A 236 0.46 -7.38 11.80
N ALA A 237 1.63 -7.67 11.26
CA ALA A 237 2.01 -9.03 10.89
C ALA A 237 3.36 -9.43 11.46
N LYS A 238 3.59 -10.75 11.55
CA LYS A 238 4.85 -11.39 11.90
C LYS A 238 5.16 -12.48 10.90
N VAL A 239 6.43 -12.77 10.68
CA VAL A 239 6.86 -13.80 9.73
C VAL A 239 7.84 -14.75 10.39
N LEU A 240 7.57 -16.05 10.25
CA LEU A 240 8.47 -17.14 10.62
C LEU A 240 8.70 -18.05 9.40
N TRP A 241 9.69 -18.91 9.48
CA TRP A 241 9.95 -19.90 8.44
C TRP A 241 10.64 -21.14 8.98
N ASP A 242 10.47 -22.25 8.29
CA ASP A 242 11.23 -23.49 8.58
C ASP A 242 11.65 -24.19 7.27
N ASP A 243 11.92 -25.48 7.33
CA ASP A 243 12.32 -26.24 6.14
C ASP A 243 11.16 -26.53 5.18
N GLU A 244 9.92 -26.44 5.64
CA GLU A 244 8.73 -26.84 4.90
C GLU A 244 7.87 -25.65 4.49
N ASN A 245 7.75 -24.61 5.35
CA ASN A 245 6.78 -23.55 5.19
C ASN A 245 7.35 -22.15 5.45
N LEU A 246 6.72 -21.18 4.80
CA LEU A 246 6.61 -19.80 5.24
C LEU A 246 5.41 -19.69 6.18
N TYR A 247 5.57 -19.09 7.35
CA TYR A 247 4.47 -18.81 8.27
C TYR A 247 4.24 -17.30 8.38
N VAL A 248 2.99 -16.88 8.29
CA VAL A 248 2.59 -15.49 8.49
C VAL A 248 1.51 -15.45 9.55
N GLY A 249 1.72 -14.62 10.57
CA GLY A 249 0.75 -14.37 11.61
C GLY A 249 0.25 -12.93 11.54
N PHE A 250 -1.06 -12.73 11.61
CA PHE A 250 -1.70 -11.43 11.67
C PHE A 250 -2.42 -11.22 13.01
N GLU A 251 -2.35 -9.99 13.51
CA GLU A 251 -3.23 -9.47 14.56
C GLU A 251 -3.98 -8.27 13.99
N VAL A 252 -5.32 -8.31 14.06
CA VAL A 252 -6.21 -7.29 13.52
C VAL A 252 -7.17 -6.83 14.61
N GLU A 253 -7.23 -5.51 14.84
CA GLU A 253 -8.25 -4.84 15.65
C GLU A 253 -9.41 -4.44 14.73
N ASP A 254 -10.60 -4.92 15.03
CA ASP A 254 -11.79 -4.67 14.23
C ASP A 254 -13.01 -4.74 15.12
N ASP A 255 -13.84 -3.71 15.12
CA ASP A 255 -15.04 -3.60 15.96
C ASP A 255 -16.31 -4.10 15.27
N TYR A 256 -16.21 -4.59 14.03
CA TYR A 256 -17.31 -5.18 13.26
C TYR A 256 -16.81 -6.18 12.22
N LEU A 257 -16.92 -7.48 12.52
CA LEU A 257 -16.40 -8.55 11.66
C LEU A 257 -17.40 -8.95 10.58
N LYS A 258 -17.07 -8.68 9.33
CA LYS A 258 -17.90 -9.00 8.18
C LYS A 258 -17.26 -10.06 7.27
N SER A 259 -17.88 -11.22 7.19
CA SER A 259 -17.36 -12.32 6.39
C SER A 259 -18.46 -13.30 5.99
N SER A 260 -19.20 -12.99 4.93
CA SER A 260 -20.32 -13.84 4.46
C SER A 260 -19.89 -14.94 3.49
N PHE A 261 -18.70 -14.84 2.90
CA PHE A 261 -18.14 -15.84 1.99
C PHE A 261 -17.88 -17.19 2.68
N ARG A 262 -18.07 -18.29 1.94
CA ARG A 262 -18.03 -19.66 2.49
C ARG A 262 -17.18 -20.61 1.65
N ASN A 263 -16.91 -20.28 0.41
CA ASN A 263 -16.20 -21.16 -0.50
C ASN A 263 -14.79 -20.65 -0.73
N ARG A 264 -13.84 -21.59 -0.92
CA ARG A 264 -12.52 -21.24 -1.40
C ARG A 264 -12.65 -20.46 -2.72
N ASP A 265 -11.80 -19.47 -2.89
CA ASP A 265 -11.70 -18.60 -4.07
C ASP A 265 -12.91 -17.68 -4.30
N ASP A 266 -13.82 -17.55 -3.29
CA ASP A 266 -14.73 -16.42 -3.23
C ASP A 266 -13.92 -15.10 -3.17
N HIS A 267 -14.49 -13.98 -3.60
CA HIS A 267 -13.84 -12.66 -3.69
C HIS A 267 -13.67 -12.02 -2.31
N LEU A 268 -12.76 -12.58 -1.48
CA LEU A 268 -12.61 -12.19 -0.08
C LEU A 268 -12.29 -10.71 0.10
N TRP A 269 -11.59 -10.09 -0.85
CA TRP A 269 -11.27 -8.66 -0.82
C TRP A 269 -12.46 -7.70 -0.80
N GLU A 270 -13.67 -8.20 -1.07
CA GLU A 270 -14.90 -7.41 -0.97
C GLU A 270 -15.42 -7.28 0.47
N GLN A 271 -14.85 -8.04 1.40
CA GLN A 271 -15.19 -8.04 2.83
C GLN A 271 -13.91 -8.05 3.67
N ASP A 272 -14.01 -8.46 4.95
CA ASP A 272 -12.83 -8.51 5.82
C ASP A 272 -11.95 -9.68 5.42
N CYS A 273 -10.68 -9.39 5.22
CA CYS A 273 -9.65 -10.42 5.05
C CYS A 273 -8.26 -9.86 5.34
N VAL A 274 -7.34 -10.76 5.64
CA VAL A 274 -5.89 -10.50 5.58
C VAL A 274 -5.38 -10.93 4.22
N GLU A 275 -4.38 -10.21 3.69
CA GLU A 275 -3.79 -10.49 2.39
C GLU A 275 -2.27 -10.49 2.46
N ILE A 276 -1.68 -11.44 1.74
CA ILE A 276 -0.22 -11.57 1.57
C ILE A 276 0.08 -11.49 0.07
N MET A 277 0.93 -10.55 -0.31
CA MET A 277 1.53 -10.48 -1.64
C MET A 277 2.98 -10.93 -1.57
N VAL A 278 3.40 -11.85 -2.44
CA VAL A 278 4.75 -12.43 -2.44
C VAL A 278 5.37 -12.36 -3.81
N ASP A 279 6.52 -11.73 -3.92
CA ASP A 279 7.38 -11.68 -5.10
C ASP A 279 8.78 -12.19 -4.69
N PRO A 280 9.10 -13.48 -4.95
CA PRO A 280 10.26 -14.14 -4.38
C PRO A 280 11.61 -13.58 -4.81
N ASP A 281 11.75 -13.13 -6.05
CA ASP A 281 12.99 -12.60 -6.61
C ASP A 281 12.99 -11.07 -6.79
N GLY A 282 11.82 -10.45 -6.58
CA GLY A 282 11.65 -9.00 -6.58
C GLY A 282 11.69 -8.37 -7.97
N ASP A 283 11.39 -9.14 -9.02
CA ASP A 283 11.42 -8.67 -10.40
C ASP A 283 10.06 -8.15 -10.89
N GLY A 284 9.03 -8.19 -10.04
CA GLY A 284 7.65 -7.76 -10.34
C GLY A 284 6.89 -8.75 -11.22
N ARG A 285 7.38 -9.98 -11.34
CA ARG A 285 6.79 -11.05 -12.15
C ARG A 285 6.62 -12.33 -11.32
N ASN A 286 5.78 -13.24 -11.80
CA ASN A 286 5.53 -14.52 -11.15
C ASN A 286 5.28 -14.38 -9.64
N TYR A 287 4.49 -13.35 -9.28
CA TYR A 287 4.16 -13.06 -7.90
C TYR A 287 2.79 -13.64 -7.51
N PHE A 288 2.55 -13.74 -6.24
CA PHE A 288 1.45 -14.48 -5.63
C PHE A 288 0.61 -13.58 -4.74
N GLU A 289 -0.69 -13.83 -4.72
CA GLU A 289 -1.68 -13.22 -3.83
C GLU A 289 -2.39 -14.31 -3.05
N LEU A 290 -2.46 -14.17 -1.73
CA LEU A 290 -3.10 -15.11 -0.83
C LEU A 290 -3.93 -14.33 0.19
N GLN A 291 -5.18 -14.73 0.41
CA GLN A 291 -6.09 -14.09 1.35
C GLN A 291 -6.72 -15.12 2.29
N VAL A 292 -7.01 -14.69 3.52
CA VAL A 292 -7.77 -15.48 4.49
C VAL A 292 -8.77 -14.57 5.19
N SER A 293 -10.04 -14.99 5.22
CA SER A 293 -11.12 -14.26 5.87
C SER A 293 -11.27 -14.61 7.36
N PRO A 294 -12.01 -13.83 8.17
CA PRO A 294 -12.34 -14.19 9.56
C PRO A 294 -13.02 -15.55 9.72
N ARG A 295 -13.68 -16.07 8.70
CA ARG A 295 -14.24 -17.43 8.71
C ARG A 295 -13.27 -18.51 8.24
N ASN A 296 -11.99 -18.20 8.12
CA ASN A 296 -10.97 -19.12 7.65
C ASN A 296 -11.26 -19.67 6.25
N VAL A 297 -11.86 -18.87 5.40
CA VAL A 297 -11.95 -19.13 3.95
C VAL A 297 -10.71 -18.56 3.28
N ALA A 298 -10.13 -19.31 2.36
CA ALA A 298 -8.93 -18.88 1.63
C ALA A 298 -9.25 -18.54 0.17
N PHE A 299 -8.55 -17.53 -0.34
CA PHE A 299 -8.42 -17.22 -1.76
C PHE A 299 -6.94 -17.18 -2.09
N ASP A 300 -6.54 -17.70 -3.24
CA ASP A 300 -5.19 -17.52 -3.74
C ASP A 300 -5.14 -17.51 -5.26
N THR A 301 -4.15 -16.81 -5.79
CA THR A 301 -3.86 -16.72 -7.21
C THR A 301 -2.40 -16.37 -7.44
N ARG A 302 -1.91 -16.55 -8.66
CA ARG A 302 -0.60 -16.08 -9.10
C ARG A 302 -0.72 -15.24 -10.37
N TYR A 303 0.26 -14.38 -10.57
CA TYR A 303 0.33 -13.48 -11.72
C TYR A 303 1.67 -13.62 -12.43
N ASP A 304 1.65 -13.64 -13.75
CA ASP A 304 2.87 -13.66 -14.58
C ASP A 304 3.59 -12.30 -14.57
N SER A 305 2.82 -11.22 -14.45
CA SER A 305 3.27 -9.85 -14.24
C SER A 305 2.10 -9.05 -13.65
N ARG A 306 2.26 -7.75 -13.40
CA ARG A 306 1.22 -6.95 -12.75
C ARG A 306 -0.15 -7.17 -13.38
N ARG A 307 -1.06 -7.79 -12.62
CA ARG A 307 -2.44 -8.15 -13.00
C ARG A 307 -2.55 -8.93 -14.32
N VAL A 308 -1.59 -9.78 -14.62
CA VAL A 308 -1.63 -10.66 -15.81
C VAL A 308 -1.52 -12.11 -15.39
N PRO A 309 -2.46 -12.97 -15.84
CA PRO A 309 -3.64 -12.69 -16.66
C PRO A 309 -4.76 -11.97 -15.91
N GLN A 310 -5.64 -11.31 -16.64
CA GLN A 310 -6.85 -10.69 -16.12
C GLN A 310 -8.01 -11.70 -16.11
N PRO A 311 -9.04 -11.53 -15.23
CA PRO A 311 -9.21 -10.44 -14.25
C PRO A 311 -8.47 -10.69 -12.93
N ILE A 312 -8.27 -11.94 -12.50
CA ILE A 312 -7.78 -12.32 -11.16
C ILE A 312 -6.59 -13.30 -11.21
N GLY A 313 -5.69 -13.14 -12.18
CA GLY A 313 -4.53 -14.02 -12.32
C GLY A 313 -4.90 -15.44 -12.78
N HIS A 314 -4.06 -16.40 -12.39
CA HIS A 314 -4.28 -17.83 -12.60
C HIS A 314 -5.10 -18.39 -11.42
N ALA A 315 -6.41 -18.21 -11.47
CA ALA A 315 -7.35 -18.60 -10.41
C ALA A 315 -7.45 -20.13 -10.21
N ASP A 316 -6.90 -20.92 -11.13
CA ASP A 316 -6.79 -22.38 -11.02
C ASP A 316 -5.55 -22.84 -10.24
N TRP A 317 -4.65 -21.91 -9.91
CA TRP A 317 -3.49 -22.18 -9.05
C TRP A 317 -3.92 -22.26 -7.58
N ASN A 318 -3.32 -23.16 -6.82
CA ASN A 318 -3.61 -23.36 -5.41
C ASN A 318 -2.28 -23.41 -4.63
N ALA A 319 -2.18 -22.55 -3.63
CA ALA A 319 -1.02 -22.45 -2.74
C ALA A 319 -0.91 -23.63 -1.76
N GLU A 320 -1.92 -24.49 -1.66
CA GLU A 320 -1.99 -25.54 -0.63
C GLU A 320 -1.77 -24.98 0.80
N LEU A 321 -2.09 -23.70 0.99
CA LEU A 321 -1.95 -23.06 2.29
C LEU A 321 -2.87 -23.71 3.33
N ARG A 322 -2.41 -23.71 4.57
CA ARG A 322 -3.19 -24.07 5.76
C ARG A 322 -3.29 -22.84 6.65
N SER A 323 -4.44 -22.61 7.22
CA SER A 323 -4.67 -21.45 8.10
C SER A 323 -5.54 -21.81 9.29
N ALA A 324 -5.43 -21.02 10.33
CA ALA A 324 -6.34 -21.00 11.46
C ALA A 324 -6.64 -19.56 11.86
N VAL A 325 -7.85 -19.34 12.34
CA VAL A 325 -8.33 -18.01 12.76
C VAL A 325 -8.85 -18.11 14.18
N HIS A 326 -8.45 -17.17 15.02
CA HIS A 326 -9.02 -16.97 16.34
C HIS A 326 -9.77 -15.63 16.38
N LEU A 327 -11.10 -15.72 16.52
CA LEU A 327 -11.98 -14.57 16.64
C LEU A 327 -11.99 -14.04 18.08
N ARG A 328 -11.99 -12.72 18.20
CA ARG A 328 -12.27 -12.00 19.46
C ARG A 328 -13.58 -11.22 19.27
N GLY A 329 -14.65 -11.95 19.00
CA GLY A 329 -15.98 -11.47 18.66
C GLY A 329 -16.76 -12.49 17.86
N THR A 330 -17.75 -12.03 17.14
CA THR A 330 -18.67 -12.82 16.31
C THR A 330 -18.74 -12.20 14.90
N VAL A 331 -19.14 -12.98 13.90
CA VAL A 331 -19.07 -12.58 12.51
C VAL A 331 -20.46 -12.40 11.90
N ASP A 332 -20.69 -11.30 11.22
CA ASP A 332 -21.93 -10.95 10.51
C ASP A 332 -23.12 -10.72 11.48
N ASP A 333 -22.90 -10.10 12.64
CA ASP A 333 -23.96 -9.66 13.56
C ASP A 333 -23.72 -8.21 14.03
N ASP A 334 -24.56 -7.72 14.97
CA ASP A 334 -24.51 -6.33 15.44
C ASP A 334 -23.77 -6.20 16.80
N ASP A 335 -23.14 -7.27 17.30
CA ASP A 335 -22.36 -7.22 18.53
C ASP A 335 -21.00 -6.53 18.26
N GLU A 336 -20.50 -5.77 19.26
CA GLU A 336 -19.21 -5.10 19.17
C GLU A 336 -18.07 -6.13 19.27
N ASP A 337 -17.20 -6.14 18.28
CA ASP A 337 -16.06 -7.04 18.18
C ASP A 337 -14.77 -6.42 18.73
N GLN A 338 -13.71 -7.21 18.85
CA GLN A 338 -12.37 -6.78 19.21
C GLN A 338 -11.36 -7.13 18.11
N GLY A 339 -11.80 -7.84 17.08
CA GLY A 339 -10.99 -8.27 15.96
C GLY A 339 -10.66 -9.75 15.91
N TYR A 340 -9.57 -10.09 15.25
CA TYR A 340 -9.18 -11.49 15.03
C TYR A 340 -7.66 -11.63 14.86
N SER A 341 -7.17 -12.84 15.01
CA SER A 341 -5.81 -13.21 14.62
C SER A 341 -5.83 -14.40 13.67
N VAL A 342 -4.83 -14.45 12.80
CA VAL A 342 -4.71 -15.48 11.76
C VAL A 342 -3.32 -16.03 11.75
N GLU A 343 -3.18 -17.34 11.69
CA GLU A 343 -1.94 -18.03 11.35
C GLU A 343 -2.07 -18.72 10.01
N ILE A 344 -1.09 -18.54 9.14
CA ILE A 344 -1.05 -19.09 7.79
C ILE A 344 0.28 -19.79 7.59
N ALA A 345 0.25 -21.08 7.18
CA ALA A 345 1.41 -21.83 6.74
C ALA A 345 1.33 -22.07 5.23
N ILE A 346 2.34 -21.63 4.50
CA ILE A 346 2.43 -21.73 3.05
C ILE A 346 3.62 -22.63 2.71
N PRO A 347 3.40 -23.82 2.11
CA PRO A 347 4.48 -24.70 1.72
C PRO A 347 5.42 -24.05 0.69
N TRP A 348 6.73 -24.27 0.79
CA TRP A 348 7.67 -23.74 -0.20
C TRP A 348 7.40 -24.23 -1.62
N SER A 349 6.82 -25.44 -1.76
CA SER A 349 6.38 -25.98 -3.05
C SER A 349 5.38 -25.10 -3.78
N SER A 350 4.58 -24.33 -3.06
CA SER A 350 3.60 -23.40 -3.63
C SER A 350 4.25 -22.32 -4.52
N PHE A 351 5.44 -21.88 -4.17
CA PHE A 351 6.17 -20.87 -4.91
C PHE A 351 7.04 -21.43 -6.06
N ALA A 352 7.09 -22.76 -6.22
CA ALA A 352 7.87 -23.43 -7.27
C ALA A 352 7.23 -23.33 -8.66
N THR A 353 6.65 -22.19 -8.99
CA THR A 353 6.06 -21.87 -10.30
C THR A 353 6.82 -20.69 -10.91
N GLY A 354 6.65 -20.51 -12.21
CA GLY A 354 7.39 -19.49 -12.94
C GLY A 354 8.64 -20.02 -13.66
N THR A 355 9.39 -19.14 -14.30
CA THR A 355 10.62 -19.51 -15.03
C THR A 355 11.68 -18.43 -14.78
N PRO A 356 12.69 -18.70 -13.93
CA PRO A 356 12.89 -19.95 -13.15
C PRO A 356 11.89 -20.07 -11.98
N PRO A 357 11.63 -21.31 -11.49
CA PRO A 357 10.78 -21.50 -10.32
C PRO A 357 11.47 -20.96 -9.05
N ALA A 358 10.71 -20.32 -8.19
CA ALA A 358 11.22 -19.90 -6.90
C ALA A 358 11.52 -21.13 -6.02
N THR A 359 12.59 -21.06 -5.24
CA THR A 359 13.00 -22.11 -4.31
C THR A 359 12.97 -21.58 -2.88
N LYS A 360 12.87 -22.51 -1.91
CA LYS A 360 13.00 -22.15 -0.51
C LYS A 360 14.21 -21.25 -0.28
N PRO A 361 14.05 -20.09 0.39
CA PRO A 361 15.17 -19.17 0.62
C PRO A 361 16.19 -19.77 1.58
N SER A 362 17.45 -19.39 1.39
CA SER A 362 18.52 -19.61 2.36
C SER A 362 18.59 -18.46 3.36
N ALA A 363 19.16 -18.71 4.53
CA ALA A 363 19.42 -17.66 5.51
C ALA A 363 20.28 -16.54 4.89
N GLY A 364 19.87 -15.30 5.09
CA GLY A 364 20.46 -14.10 4.50
C GLY A 364 19.80 -13.65 3.18
N GLN A 365 19.00 -14.49 2.54
CA GLN A 365 18.22 -14.08 1.38
C GLN A 365 16.99 -13.24 1.80
N ALA A 366 16.51 -12.41 0.91
CA ALA A 366 15.32 -11.60 1.12
C ALA A 366 14.36 -11.74 -0.06
N TRP A 367 13.07 -11.80 0.25
CA TRP A 367 11.98 -11.72 -0.72
C TRP A 367 11.26 -10.38 -0.61
N ARG A 368 10.56 -9.98 -1.65
CA ARG A 368 9.58 -8.89 -1.60
C ARG A 368 8.26 -9.47 -1.16
N ILE A 369 7.78 -9.02 -0.02
CA ILE A 369 6.50 -9.47 0.54
C ILE A 369 5.75 -8.23 1.05
N ASN A 370 4.43 -8.20 0.88
CA ASN A 370 3.61 -7.18 1.50
C ASN A 370 2.42 -7.80 2.21
N PHE A 371 1.86 -7.07 3.14
CA PHE A 371 0.73 -7.48 3.97
C PHE A 371 -0.32 -6.38 3.94
N TYR A 372 -1.58 -6.79 3.76
CA TYR A 372 -2.72 -5.90 3.79
C TYR A 372 -3.84 -6.48 4.65
N VAL A 373 -4.74 -5.61 5.09
CA VAL A 373 -6.00 -5.98 5.75
C VAL A 373 -7.10 -5.14 5.13
N MET A 374 -8.16 -5.79 4.68
CA MET A 374 -9.41 -5.18 4.28
C MET A 374 -10.40 -5.22 5.43
N ASP A 375 -11.13 -4.14 5.61
CA ASP A 375 -12.17 -3.94 6.61
C ASP A 375 -13.38 -3.30 5.92
N SER A 376 -14.49 -4.03 5.93
CA SER A 376 -15.72 -3.67 5.22
C SER A 376 -16.73 -3.02 6.18
N ARG A 377 -17.16 -1.82 5.86
CA ARG A 377 -18.09 -1.00 6.65
C ARG A 377 -19.29 -0.59 5.80
N GLU A 378 -20.35 -0.12 6.46
CA GLU A 378 -21.50 0.45 5.75
C GLU A 378 -21.12 1.66 4.90
N GLU A 379 -20.18 2.47 5.37
CA GLU A 379 -19.68 3.66 4.66
C GLU A 379 -18.71 3.35 3.53
N GLY A 380 -18.29 2.11 3.37
CA GLY A 380 -17.34 1.65 2.38
C GLY A 380 -16.17 0.85 2.95
N GLN A 381 -15.38 0.30 2.08
CA GLN A 381 -14.23 -0.52 2.44
C GLN A 381 -13.03 0.35 2.83
N ARG A 382 -12.34 -0.04 3.90
CA ARG A 382 -11.06 0.53 4.34
C ARG A 382 -9.95 -0.50 4.13
N ALA A 383 -8.74 -0.04 3.92
CA ALA A 383 -7.60 -0.93 3.75
C ALA A 383 -6.34 -0.36 4.40
N ASN A 384 -5.66 -1.21 5.14
CA ASN A 384 -4.39 -0.91 5.77
C ASN A 384 -3.32 -1.85 5.23
N GLY A 385 -2.06 -1.41 5.22
CA GLY A 385 -0.94 -2.23 4.74
C GLY A 385 0.36 -1.92 5.46
N TRP A 386 1.28 -2.87 5.41
CA TRP A 386 2.62 -2.70 5.94
C TRP A 386 3.45 -1.71 5.13
N SER A 387 3.49 -1.91 3.81
CA SER A 387 4.13 -1.01 2.86
C SER A 387 3.05 -0.41 1.94
N PRO A 388 2.69 0.87 2.09
CA PRO A 388 1.57 1.44 1.36
C PRO A 388 1.90 1.57 -0.14
N PRO A 389 1.05 1.04 -1.03
CA PRO A 389 1.22 1.18 -2.47
C PRO A 389 1.02 2.63 -2.94
N ARG A 390 0.29 3.46 -2.17
CA ARG A 390 -0.07 4.86 -2.46
C ARG A 390 -0.90 5.05 -3.73
N VAL A 391 -1.53 4.00 -4.17
CA VAL A 391 -2.49 3.96 -5.28
C VAL A 391 -3.62 2.99 -4.91
N GLY A 392 -4.77 3.10 -5.56
CA GLY A 392 -5.93 2.23 -5.34
C GLY A 392 -5.75 0.82 -5.93
N ASP A 393 -4.54 0.28 -5.87
CA ASP A 393 -4.19 -1.04 -6.40
C ASP A 393 -3.07 -1.65 -5.56
N PHE A 394 -3.24 -2.87 -5.05
CA PHE A 394 -2.25 -3.54 -4.22
C PHE A 394 -1.17 -4.25 -5.05
N HIS A 395 -1.43 -4.48 -6.33
CA HIS A 395 -0.49 -5.11 -7.25
C HIS A 395 0.63 -4.16 -7.69
N VAL A 396 1.42 -3.69 -6.73
CA VAL A 396 2.56 -2.81 -6.95
C VAL A 396 3.82 -3.45 -6.33
N PRO A 397 4.42 -4.48 -6.99
CA PRO A 397 5.55 -5.24 -6.44
C PRO A 397 6.74 -4.37 -6.01
N ASP A 398 7.00 -3.26 -6.71
CA ASP A 398 8.05 -2.30 -6.35
C ASP A 398 7.85 -1.66 -4.96
N ARG A 399 6.61 -1.70 -4.45
CA ARG A 399 6.25 -1.21 -3.11
C ARG A 399 6.18 -2.30 -2.06
N PHE A 400 6.39 -3.56 -2.41
CA PHE A 400 6.42 -4.62 -1.40
C PHE A 400 7.61 -4.42 -0.47
N GLY A 401 7.40 -4.67 0.82
CA GLY A 401 8.45 -4.62 1.82
C GLY A 401 9.51 -5.69 1.57
N ARG A 402 10.61 -5.61 2.27
CA ARG A 402 11.70 -6.58 2.19
C ARG A 402 11.69 -7.49 3.42
N VAL A 403 11.43 -8.78 3.23
CA VAL A 403 11.50 -9.79 4.31
C VAL A 403 12.79 -10.57 4.15
N THR A 404 13.69 -10.47 5.14
CA THR A 404 14.98 -11.19 5.16
C THR A 404 14.86 -12.44 6.03
N PHE A 405 15.18 -13.60 5.47
CA PHE A 405 15.17 -14.87 6.17
C PHE A 405 16.45 -15.02 7.00
N VAL A 406 16.33 -15.10 8.33
CA VAL A 406 17.48 -15.18 9.21
C VAL A 406 17.63 -16.56 9.84
N ALA A 407 18.89 -17.00 9.97
CA ALA A 407 19.20 -18.25 10.67
C ALA A 407 18.75 -18.19 12.14
N PRO A 408 18.56 -19.34 12.80
CA PRO A 408 18.37 -19.36 14.24
C PRO A 408 19.51 -18.60 14.90
N THR A 409 19.20 -17.65 15.77
CA THR A 409 20.23 -17.05 16.63
C THR A 409 20.76 -18.19 17.50
N ALA A 410 22.04 -18.54 17.37
CA ALA A 410 22.65 -19.50 18.26
C ALA A 410 22.31 -19.04 19.68
N GLN A 411 21.58 -19.86 20.43
CA GLN A 411 21.44 -19.65 21.86
C GLN A 411 22.86 -19.67 22.42
N VAL A 412 23.33 -18.50 22.86
CA VAL A 412 24.49 -18.46 23.73
C VAL A 412 24.04 -19.27 24.93
N ALA A 413 24.50 -20.54 24.98
CA ALA A 413 24.27 -21.38 26.14
C ALA A 413 24.69 -20.55 27.36
N PRO A 414 23.90 -20.52 28.45
CA PRO A 414 24.27 -19.77 29.64
C PRO A 414 25.67 -20.30 30.01
N GLN A 415 26.67 -19.43 29.91
CA GLN A 415 28.00 -19.76 30.34
C GLN A 415 27.87 -20.17 31.82
N ALA A 416 28.20 -21.42 32.12
CA ALA A 416 28.28 -21.86 33.50
C ALA A 416 29.14 -20.83 34.25
N PRO A 417 28.73 -20.40 35.45
CA PRO A 417 29.49 -19.40 36.20
C PRO A 417 30.92 -19.88 36.31
N THR A 418 31.84 -19.16 35.70
CA THR A 418 33.26 -19.39 35.82
C THR A 418 33.56 -19.38 37.33
N GLN A 419 33.83 -20.55 37.91
CA GLN A 419 34.28 -20.61 39.28
C GLN A 419 35.56 -19.77 39.35
N LEU A 420 35.47 -18.64 40.06
CA LEU A 420 36.65 -17.88 40.47
C LEU A 420 37.49 -18.81 41.34
N VAL A 421 38.53 -19.36 40.73
CA VAL A 421 39.59 -20.03 41.49
C VAL A 421 40.24 -18.97 42.34
N ALA A 422 40.03 -19.05 43.66
CA ALA A 422 40.67 -18.15 44.59
C ALA A 422 42.21 -18.30 44.45
N PRO A 423 42.97 -17.22 44.33
CA PRO A 423 44.43 -17.29 44.30
C PRO A 423 44.93 -17.78 45.68
N ALA A 424 45.91 -18.69 45.62
CA ALA A 424 46.60 -19.19 46.83
C ALA A 424 47.24 -18.00 47.59
N PRO A 425 47.30 -18.10 48.99
CA PRO A 425 47.87 -17.04 49.79
C PRO A 425 49.38 -16.95 49.56
N THR A 426 49.84 -15.81 49.12
CA THR A 426 51.28 -15.45 49.14
C THR A 426 51.56 -14.58 50.38
N GLU A 427 52.65 -14.94 51.04
CA GLU A 427 53.18 -14.26 52.25
C GLU A 427 53.55 -12.77 52.00
N PRO A 428 53.59 -11.96 53.07
CA PRO A 428 53.73 -10.52 52.95
C PRO A 428 55.20 -10.08 52.79
N ALA A 429 55.49 -9.31 51.79
CA ALA A 429 56.74 -8.56 51.67
C ALA A 429 56.46 -7.08 51.41
N GLY A 430 56.82 -6.25 52.36
CA GLY A 430 57.43 -4.94 52.16
C GLY A 430 56.53 -3.76 51.72
N ASN A 431 56.22 -3.00 52.72
CA ASN A 431 55.87 -1.57 52.78
C ASN A 431 56.39 -0.72 51.61
N THR A 432 55.49 -0.18 50.73
CA THR A 432 55.70 1.10 50.02
C THR A 432 54.37 1.74 49.62
N ALA A 433 54.19 2.93 50.11
CA ALA A 433 53.38 4.09 49.71
C ALA A 433 52.11 3.89 48.86
N VAL A 434 50.96 4.18 49.43
CA VAL A 434 49.64 4.35 48.81
C VAL A 434 49.65 5.62 47.98
N PRO A 435 49.25 5.61 46.66
CA PRO A 435 48.89 6.81 45.95
C PRO A 435 47.44 7.20 46.27
N VAL A 436 47.27 8.44 46.73
CA VAL A 436 46.01 9.12 47.01
C VAL A 436 45.19 9.20 45.72
N VAL A 437 44.00 8.63 45.70
CA VAL A 437 42.99 8.88 44.69
C VAL A 437 42.50 10.30 44.87
N ARG A 438 42.86 11.19 43.92
CA ARG A 438 42.31 12.52 43.80
C ARG A 438 40.86 12.42 43.30
N THR A 439 39.94 12.81 44.13
CA THR A 439 38.54 13.13 43.80
C THR A 439 38.50 14.17 42.67
N LEU A 440 37.80 13.86 41.59
CA LEU A 440 37.50 14.79 40.50
C LEU A 440 36.68 15.95 41.04
N ARG A 441 37.06 17.15 40.61
CA ARG A 441 36.48 18.42 41.02
C ARG A 441 35.05 18.60 40.55
N PRO A 442 34.19 19.35 41.28
CA PRO A 442 32.79 19.60 40.96
C PRO A 442 32.53 20.58 39.78
N GLU A 443 33.53 21.03 39.06
CA GLU A 443 33.40 22.10 38.04
C GLU A 443 32.86 21.64 36.67
N LEU A 444 32.66 20.33 36.45
CA LEU A 444 32.08 19.82 35.19
C LEU A 444 30.55 19.71 35.20
N ALA A 445 29.90 19.92 36.34
CA ALA A 445 28.45 19.85 36.43
C ALA A 445 27.74 21.18 36.02
N ASP A 446 28.44 22.28 36.03
CA ASP A 446 27.83 23.61 35.72
C ASP A 446 27.93 23.99 34.24
N SER A 447 28.84 23.38 33.49
CA SER A 447 28.99 23.65 32.04
C SER A 447 27.82 23.08 31.19
N VAL A 448 27.12 22.04 31.67
CA VAL A 448 25.98 21.43 30.96
C VAL A 448 24.67 22.19 31.22
N ARG A 449 24.59 22.98 32.29
CA ARG A 449 23.40 23.78 32.63
C ARG A 449 23.32 25.14 31.94
N GLN A 450 24.37 25.61 31.32
CA GLN A 450 24.42 26.92 30.64
C GLN A 450 24.16 26.89 29.13
N GLN A 451 23.92 25.73 28.52
CA GLN A 451 23.68 25.61 27.06
C GLN A 451 22.23 25.34 26.68
N LEU A 452 21.26 25.49 27.56
CA LEU A 452 19.83 25.40 27.21
C LEU A 452 19.10 26.71 27.53
N PRO A 453 19.12 27.72 26.65
CA PRO A 453 18.18 28.80 26.73
C PRO A 453 16.92 28.52 25.93
N ASN A 454 15.76 28.57 26.63
CA ASN A 454 14.47 28.95 26.08
C ASN A 454 13.76 28.03 25.05
N LEU A 455 13.23 26.93 25.55
CA LEU A 455 12.01 26.32 24.96
C LEU A 455 10.87 26.31 25.97
N ARG A 456 10.46 27.51 26.41
CA ARG A 456 9.13 27.76 26.99
C ARG A 456 8.42 28.75 26.09
N GLY A 457 7.62 28.22 25.16
CA GLY A 457 6.82 29.01 24.26
C GLY A 457 5.71 28.20 23.60
N ARG A 458 4.52 28.23 24.27
CA ARG A 458 3.19 27.99 23.70
C ARG A 458 2.79 26.57 23.32
N VAL A 459 2.22 25.87 24.27
CA VAL A 459 1.17 24.88 24.04
C VAL A 459 -0.15 25.67 23.95
N PRO A 460 -0.91 25.64 22.83
CA PRO A 460 -2.29 26.15 22.82
C PRO A 460 -3.18 25.16 23.56
N ALA A 461 -4.04 25.70 24.43
CA ALA A 461 -4.93 24.93 25.27
C ALA A 461 -5.96 24.11 24.46
N VAL A 462 -5.99 22.83 24.73
CA VAL A 462 -6.99 21.85 24.22
C VAL A 462 -8.37 22.05 24.91
N GLN A 463 -8.53 23.06 25.76
CA GLN A 463 -9.76 23.30 26.53
C GLN A 463 -10.86 24.09 25.79
N ASP A 464 -10.56 24.72 24.65
CA ASP A 464 -11.55 25.59 23.95
C ASP A 464 -12.40 24.82 22.89
N GLU A 465 -12.03 23.63 22.52
CA GLU A 465 -12.78 22.87 21.49
C GLU A 465 -13.90 22.03 22.09
N GLN A 466 -13.74 21.58 23.33
CA GLN A 466 -14.77 20.84 24.04
C GLN A 466 -15.94 21.77 24.48
N ALA A 467 -15.64 23.01 24.85
CA ALA A 467 -16.66 24.01 25.19
C ALA A 467 -17.50 24.45 23.96
N ARG A 468 -16.92 24.44 22.76
CA ARG A 468 -17.67 24.77 21.53
C ARG A 468 -18.59 23.62 21.07
N ARG A 469 -18.24 22.37 21.34
CA ARG A 469 -19.11 21.22 21.02
C ARG A 469 -20.32 21.14 21.94
N GLU A 470 -20.19 21.46 23.22
CA GLU A 470 -21.29 21.49 24.16
C GLU A 470 -22.26 22.67 23.94
N GLN A 471 -21.79 23.77 23.37
CA GLN A 471 -22.63 24.93 23.05
C GLN A 471 -23.47 24.71 21.77
N ASN A 472 -22.97 23.94 20.80
CA ASN A 472 -23.72 23.57 19.60
C ASN A 472 -24.78 22.49 19.84
N GLN A 473 -24.58 21.61 20.82
CA GLN A 473 -25.59 20.60 21.19
C GLN A 473 -26.80 21.21 21.94
N ARG A 474 -26.63 22.34 22.61
CA ARG A 474 -27.74 23.01 23.33
C ARG A 474 -28.62 23.91 22.46
N GLN A 475 -28.24 24.16 21.21
CA GLN A 475 -29.05 24.97 20.27
C GLN A 475 -29.90 24.11 19.29
N GLY A 476 -29.82 22.76 19.39
CA GLY A 476 -30.58 21.83 18.56
C GLY A 476 -31.91 21.32 19.13
N ASP A 477 -32.19 21.59 20.42
CA ASP A 477 -33.37 21.05 21.12
C ASP A 477 -34.40 22.14 21.50
N GLU A 478 -34.89 22.90 20.50
CA GLU A 478 -36.15 23.64 20.69
C GLU A 478 -37.28 22.97 19.89
N PRO A 479 -38.40 22.61 20.56
CA PRO A 479 -39.53 22.00 19.89
C PRO A 479 -40.31 23.02 19.07
N ILE A 480 -40.54 22.70 17.81
CA ILE A 480 -41.43 23.48 16.95
C ILE A 480 -42.89 23.30 17.44
N VAL A 481 -43.42 24.35 18.04
CA VAL A 481 -44.83 24.46 18.41
C VAL A 481 -45.62 24.77 17.13
N GLY A 482 -46.69 24.01 16.92
CA GLY A 482 -47.55 24.05 15.74
C GLY A 482 -48.30 25.37 15.57
N ALA A 483 -48.69 25.62 14.32
CA ALA A 483 -49.74 26.60 13.97
C ALA A 483 -50.94 25.90 13.33
N PRO A 484 -52.15 26.41 13.56
CA PRO A 484 -53.43 25.75 13.23
C PRO A 484 -53.94 26.14 11.84
N GLU A 485 -54.85 25.26 11.33
CA GLU A 485 -55.78 25.32 10.18
C GLU A 485 -55.19 24.96 8.80
#